data_10d26fb664928ad67464e87c32a33fb4
#
_entry.id   10d26fb664928ad67464e87c32a33fb4
#
_cell.length_a   1.000
_cell.length_b   1.000
_cell.length_c   1.000
_cell.angle_alpha   90.00
_cell.angle_beta   90.00
_cell.angle_gamma   90.00
#
_symmetry.space_group_name_H-M   'P 1'
#
loop_
_entity.id
_entity.type
_entity.pdbx_description
1 polymer ?
#
loop_
_entity_poly.entity_id
_entity_poly.type
_entity_poly.pdbx_seq_one_letter_code
_entity_poly.pdbx_strand_id
1 'polypeptide(L)'
;DKPGSRPDYVVHAAFDLFDKLGATDEQLDFPVVYASGINGWSSLEEGEQGEQWGPDMSALFNTILKHVPSQSGDPAAPLQLQISALDFSTFVGRIGVGRINQGTIKPMMDVVVMEGPDGKAVKGRVNQVLTFQGLERVQATEAGPGEIVLINGIADIGIGVTVTDPLNPAPLPMLKVDEPTLTMNFCVNTSPLAGREGKYVTSRQIWDRLQKELQHNVALRVKETDEEGIFEVMGRGELHLTILLENMRREGYELAVSKPRVVFKDVNGEK
;
A
#
# COMPACT_ATOMS: atom_id res chain seq x y z
N ASP A 1 -5.42 -30.66 9.14
CA ASP A 1 -4.36 -31.56 8.68
C ASP A 1 -3.12 -31.53 9.58
N LYS A 2 -2.93 -30.48 10.39
CA LYS A 2 -1.76 -30.36 11.29
C LYS A 2 -2.05 -30.91 12.68
N PRO A 3 -1.10 -31.65 13.31
CA PRO A 3 -1.20 -32.02 14.72
C PRO A 3 -1.38 -30.79 15.58
N GLY A 4 -2.37 -30.81 16.49
CA GLY A 4 -2.67 -29.68 17.39
C GLY A 4 -3.50 -28.55 16.74
N SER A 5 -4.08 -28.74 15.57
CA SER A 5 -5.09 -27.85 15.04
C SER A 5 -6.28 -27.72 16.02
N ARG A 6 -6.85 -26.53 16.13
CA ARG A 6 -7.96 -26.22 17.03
C ARG A 6 -9.02 -25.42 16.30
N PRO A 7 -9.75 -26.03 15.35
CA PRO A 7 -10.71 -25.29 14.50
C PRO A 7 -11.78 -24.58 15.33
N ASP A 8 -12.42 -25.23 16.28
CA ASP A 8 -13.43 -24.62 17.16
C ASP A 8 -12.90 -23.39 17.90
N TYR A 9 -11.70 -23.50 18.47
CA TYR A 9 -11.09 -22.36 19.15
C TYR A 9 -10.87 -21.18 18.20
N VAL A 10 -10.43 -21.44 16.96
CA VAL A 10 -10.17 -20.40 15.96
C VAL A 10 -11.46 -19.72 15.55
N VAL A 11 -12.53 -20.48 15.31
CA VAL A 11 -13.84 -19.94 14.93
C VAL A 11 -14.39 -19.05 16.05
N HIS A 12 -14.37 -19.53 17.31
CA HIS A 12 -14.83 -18.74 18.46
C HIS A 12 -13.99 -17.48 18.67
N ALA A 13 -12.66 -17.60 18.57
CA ALA A 13 -11.77 -16.45 18.73
C ALA A 13 -11.93 -15.41 17.61
N ALA A 14 -12.23 -15.84 16.39
CA ALA A 14 -12.55 -14.94 15.28
C ALA A 14 -13.89 -14.23 15.51
N PHE A 15 -14.91 -14.95 15.96
CA PHE A 15 -16.21 -14.38 16.30
C PHE A 15 -16.08 -13.33 17.41
N ASP A 16 -15.41 -13.66 18.51
CA ASP A 16 -15.16 -12.74 19.63
C ASP A 16 -14.39 -11.48 19.20
N LEU A 17 -13.45 -11.63 18.26
CA LEU A 17 -12.70 -10.50 17.72
C LEU A 17 -13.59 -9.59 16.89
N PHE A 18 -14.40 -10.14 16.00
CA PHE A 18 -15.32 -9.35 15.17
C PHE A 18 -16.37 -8.63 16.00
N ASP A 19 -16.95 -9.30 17.00
CA ASP A 19 -17.89 -8.69 17.95
C ASP A 19 -17.25 -7.49 18.68
N LYS A 20 -16.03 -7.65 19.22
CA LYS A 20 -15.27 -6.57 19.88
C LYS A 20 -14.92 -5.40 18.94
N LEU A 21 -14.81 -5.66 17.66
CA LEU A 21 -14.58 -4.62 16.63
C LEU A 21 -15.89 -3.95 16.17
N GLY A 22 -17.04 -4.37 16.70
CA GLY A 22 -18.34 -3.79 16.37
C GLY A 22 -18.90 -4.27 15.03
N ALA A 23 -18.63 -5.53 14.66
CA ALA A 23 -19.20 -6.15 13.46
C ALA A 23 -20.73 -6.22 13.53
N THR A 24 -21.37 -6.14 12.38
CA THR A 24 -22.83 -6.35 12.26
C THR A 24 -23.19 -7.84 12.34
N ASP A 25 -24.45 -8.16 12.62
CA ASP A 25 -24.93 -9.55 12.66
C ASP A 25 -24.61 -10.31 11.35
N GLU A 26 -24.72 -9.64 10.20
CA GLU A 26 -24.37 -10.19 8.90
C GLU A 26 -22.86 -10.51 8.78
N GLN A 27 -22.01 -9.69 9.38
CA GLN A 27 -20.56 -9.91 9.41
C GLN A 27 -20.16 -10.99 10.41
N LEU A 28 -20.96 -11.23 11.45
CA LEU A 28 -20.76 -12.30 12.42
C LEU A 28 -21.21 -13.66 11.89
N ASP A 29 -22.15 -13.69 10.94
CA ASP A 29 -22.61 -14.92 10.26
C ASP A 29 -21.69 -15.28 9.06
N PHE A 30 -20.40 -15.36 9.32
CA PHE A 30 -19.42 -15.68 8.28
C PHE A 30 -19.33 -17.19 8.00
N PRO A 31 -19.17 -17.61 6.73
CA PRO A 31 -18.99 -19.02 6.38
C PRO A 31 -17.62 -19.54 6.83
N VAL A 32 -17.60 -20.78 7.31
CA VAL A 32 -16.38 -21.48 7.70
C VAL A 32 -16.06 -22.55 6.66
N VAL A 33 -14.80 -22.59 6.23
CA VAL A 33 -14.29 -23.63 5.32
C VAL A 33 -13.04 -24.24 5.93
N TYR A 34 -13.04 -25.52 6.08
CA TYR A 34 -11.87 -26.30 6.50
C TYR A 34 -11.08 -26.71 5.25
N ALA A 35 -9.78 -26.53 5.25
CA ALA A 35 -8.97 -26.83 4.07
C ALA A 35 -7.55 -27.26 4.41
N SER A 36 -6.99 -28.10 3.55
CA SER A 36 -5.56 -28.41 3.52
C SER A 36 -4.98 -28.05 2.15
N GLY A 37 -4.26 -26.92 2.08
CA GLY A 37 -3.62 -26.49 0.83
C GLY A 37 -2.52 -27.44 0.34
N ILE A 38 -1.82 -28.11 1.26
CA ILE A 38 -0.80 -29.11 0.90
C ILE A 38 -1.42 -30.36 0.28
N ASN A 39 -2.55 -30.82 0.85
CA ASN A 39 -3.22 -32.06 0.42
C ASN A 39 -4.29 -31.80 -0.67
N GLY A 40 -4.58 -30.53 -0.97
CA GLY A 40 -5.47 -30.14 -2.07
C GLY A 40 -6.95 -30.50 -1.83
N TRP A 41 -7.43 -30.43 -0.59
CA TRP A 41 -8.83 -30.68 -0.26
C TRP A 41 -9.47 -29.57 0.58
N SER A 42 -10.79 -29.46 0.53
CA SER A 42 -11.59 -28.56 1.36
C SER A 42 -12.96 -29.15 1.70
N SER A 43 -13.54 -28.72 2.83
CA SER A 43 -14.87 -29.16 3.31
C SER A 43 -15.58 -28.00 4.02
N LEU A 44 -16.90 -28.00 3.99
CA LEU A 44 -17.75 -27.11 4.82
C LEU A 44 -18.07 -27.73 6.19
N GLU A 45 -17.80 -29.03 6.35
CA GLU A 45 -18.02 -29.75 7.60
C GLU A 45 -16.69 -30.15 8.22
N GLU A 46 -16.63 -30.11 9.53
CA GLU A 46 -15.48 -30.58 10.28
C GLU A 46 -15.49 -32.14 10.27
N GLY A 47 -14.32 -32.72 10.02
CA GLY A 47 -14.10 -34.15 10.05
C GLY A 47 -13.15 -34.56 11.18
N GLU A 48 -12.75 -35.83 11.22
CA GLU A 48 -11.81 -36.33 12.23
C GLU A 48 -10.35 -35.86 11.93
N GLN A 49 -9.60 -35.57 12.98
CA GLN A 49 -8.23 -35.10 12.84
C GLN A 49 -7.33 -36.15 12.15
N GLY A 50 -6.63 -35.72 11.12
CA GLY A 50 -5.71 -36.57 10.36
C GLY A 50 -6.32 -37.22 9.13
N GLU A 51 -7.63 -37.07 8.93
CA GLU A 51 -8.33 -37.58 7.76
C GLU A 51 -8.46 -36.50 6.64
N GLN A 52 -8.83 -36.94 5.44
CA GLN A 52 -9.20 -36.07 4.35
C GLN A 52 -10.67 -35.71 4.46
N TRP A 53 -10.99 -34.41 4.66
CA TRP A 53 -12.37 -33.97 4.89
C TRP A 53 -13.13 -33.62 3.61
N GLY A 54 -12.48 -33.63 2.47
CA GLY A 54 -13.12 -33.35 1.19
C GLY A 54 -12.36 -33.94 0.02
N PRO A 55 -13.02 -34.10 -1.14
CA PRO A 55 -12.40 -34.73 -2.32
C PRO A 55 -11.37 -33.81 -3.01
N ASP A 56 -11.59 -32.52 -2.97
CA ASP A 56 -10.80 -31.51 -3.65
C ASP A 56 -11.02 -30.10 -3.04
N MET A 57 -10.57 -29.05 -3.72
CA MET A 57 -10.72 -27.65 -3.29
C MET A 57 -12.07 -27.00 -3.66
N SER A 58 -13.04 -27.76 -4.20
CA SER A 58 -14.30 -27.20 -4.71
C SER A 58 -15.14 -26.52 -3.63
N ALA A 59 -15.15 -27.03 -2.38
CA ALA A 59 -15.87 -26.39 -1.29
C ALA A 59 -15.39 -24.96 -1.02
N LEU A 60 -14.07 -24.75 -1.01
CA LEU A 60 -13.48 -23.41 -0.87
C LEU A 60 -13.81 -22.51 -2.06
N PHE A 61 -13.62 -22.97 -3.28
CA PHE A 61 -13.89 -22.17 -4.47
C PHE A 61 -15.36 -21.79 -4.61
N ASN A 62 -16.27 -22.72 -4.34
CA ASN A 62 -17.70 -22.45 -4.35
C ASN A 62 -18.11 -21.45 -3.27
N THR A 63 -17.51 -21.52 -2.09
CA THR A 63 -17.75 -20.53 -1.02
C THR A 63 -17.26 -19.14 -1.44
N ILE A 64 -16.09 -19.04 -2.06
CA ILE A 64 -15.57 -17.78 -2.61
C ILE A 64 -16.53 -17.21 -3.65
N LEU A 65 -16.95 -18.03 -4.62
CA LEU A 65 -17.89 -17.59 -5.68
C LEU A 65 -19.24 -17.14 -5.14
N LYS A 66 -19.69 -17.73 -4.04
CA LYS A 66 -20.97 -17.40 -3.41
C LYS A 66 -20.92 -16.14 -2.54
N HIS A 67 -19.85 -15.95 -1.78
CA HIS A 67 -19.78 -14.94 -0.73
C HIS A 67 -18.89 -13.74 -1.08
N VAL A 68 -17.97 -13.85 -2.04
CA VAL A 68 -17.16 -12.72 -2.49
C VAL A 68 -17.89 -12.06 -3.67
N PRO A 69 -18.31 -10.79 -3.52
CA PRO A 69 -19.03 -10.12 -4.60
C PRO A 69 -18.12 -9.97 -5.81
N SER A 70 -18.68 -10.24 -6.98
CA SER A 70 -18.01 -9.93 -8.23
C SER A 70 -17.88 -8.42 -8.39
N GLN A 71 -16.90 -8.02 -9.22
CA GLN A 71 -16.71 -6.62 -9.49
C GLN A 71 -17.91 -5.96 -10.15
N SER A 72 -18.28 -4.77 -9.68
CA SER A 72 -19.47 -4.01 -10.04
C SER A 72 -19.14 -2.65 -10.68
N GLY A 73 -18.26 -2.56 -11.66
CA GLY A 73 -17.99 -1.31 -12.37
C GLY A 73 -18.61 -1.29 -13.76
N ASP A 74 -19.11 -0.15 -14.21
CA ASP A 74 -19.54 0.06 -15.58
C ASP A 74 -18.36 0.54 -16.43
N PRO A 75 -17.92 -0.22 -17.46
CA PRO A 75 -16.83 0.19 -18.33
C PRO A 75 -17.20 1.38 -19.26
N ALA A 76 -18.49 1.65 -19.46
CA ALA A 76 -18.97 2.79 -20.26
C ALA A 76 -19.15 4.07 -19.44
N ALA A 77 -19.08 3.99 -18.11
CA ALA A 77 -19.15 5.17 -17.24
C ALA A 77 -17.89 6.05 -17.37
N PRO A 78 -17.93 7.30 -16.88
CA PRO A 78 -16.73 8.12 -16.76
C PRO A 78 -15.63 7.44 -15.95
N LEU A 79 -14.38 7.58 -16.40
CA LEU A 79 -13.24 6.97 -15.70
C LEU A 79 -13.18 7.40 -14.24
N GLN A 80 -12.97 6.43 -13.36
CA GLN A 80 -12.79 6.62 -11.94
C GLN A 80 -11.70 5.68 -11.43
N LEU A 81 -10.46 6.17 -11.46
CA LEU A 81 -9.26 5.44 -11.01
C LEU A 81 -8.71 6.12 -9.76
N GLN A 82 -8.77 5.46 -8.62
CA GLN A 82 -8.22 5.98 -7.37
C GLN A 82 -6.80 5.45 -7.15
N ILE A 83 -5.87 6.38 -6.93
CA ILE A 83 -4.47 6.04 -6.67
C ILE A 83 -4.29 5.66 -5.20
N SER A 84 -3.87 4.45 -4.94
CA SER A 84 -3.65 3.89 -3.60
C SER A 84 -2.18 3.72 -3.21
N ALA A 85 -1.29 3.68 -4.20
CA ALA A 85 0.15 3.58 -3.98
C ALA A 85 0.91 4.38 -5.04
N LEU A 86 2.15 4.74 -4.71
CA LEU A 86 3.09 5.37 -5.63
C LEU A 86 4.32 4.49 -5.80
N ASP A 87 4.87 4.52 -7.01
CA ASP A 87 6.16 3.95 -7.34
C ASP A 87 6.98 4.99 -8.12
N PHE A 88 8.24 4.74 -8.31
CA PHE A 88 9.14 5.66 -9.00
C PHE A 88 10.11 4.91 -9.91
N SER A 89 10.26 5.41 -11.12
CA SER A 89 11.27 4.94 -12.07
C SER A 89 12.11 6.12 -12.55
N THR A 90 13.41 5.92 -12.64
CA THR A 90 14.33 6.94 -13.16
C THR A 90 14.08 7.29 -14.65
N PHE A 91 13.37 6.43 -15.38
CA PHE A 91 13.06 6.62 -16.81
C PHE A 91 11.74 7.34 -17.04
N VAL A 92 10.68 6.99 -16.29
CA VAL A 92 9.32 7.50 -16.50
C VAL A 92 8.84 8.42 -15.39
N GLY A 93 9.65 8.59 -14.34
CA GLY A 93 9.30 9.40 -13.19
C GLY A 93 8.34 8.69 -12.24
N ARG A 94 7.41 9.47 -11.66
CA ARG A 94 6.43 9.00 -10.71
C ARG A 94 5.37 8.13 -11.40
N ILE A 95 5.04 7.01 -10.78
CA ILE A 95 4.06 6.02 -11.24
C ILE A 95 2.95 5.94 -10.20
N GLY A 96 1.72 6.19 -10.61
CA GLY A 96 0.54 5.97 -9.78
C GLY A 96 0.06 4.53 -9.92
N VAL A 97 -0.17 3.85 -8.80
CA VAL A 97 -0.78 2.52 -8.75
C VAL A 97 -2.16 2.65 -8.14
N GLY A 98 -3.18 2.15 -8.83
CA GLY A 98 -4.55 2.30 -8.37
C GLY A 98 -5.49 1.27 -8.96
N ARG A 99 -6.71 1.23 -8.42
CA ARG A 99 -7.81 0.39 -8.90
C ARG A 99 -8.79 1.25 -9.70
N ILE A 100 -9.19 0.74 -10.84
CA ILE A 100 -10.26 1.34 -11.65
C ILE A 100 -11.60 0.91 -11.01
N ASN A 101 -12.39 1.88 -10.56
CA ASN A 101 -13.73 1.62 -10.02
C ASN A 101 -14.78 1.62 -11.12
N GLN A 102 -14.67 2.53 -12.07
CA GLN A 102 -15.57 2.64 -13.22
C GLN A 102 -14.80 3.18 -14.45
N GLY A 103 -15.39 3.00 -15.61
CA GLY A 103 -14.83 3.47 -16.87
C GLY A 103 -13.65 2.64 -17.35
N THR A 104 -13.04 3.10 -18.42
CA THR A 104 -11.90 2.42 -19.07
C THR A 104 -10.76 3.41 -19.24
N ILE A 105 -9.52 2.99 -19.01
CA ILE A 105 -8.32 3.78 -19.22
C ILE A 105 -7.50 3.21 -20.37
N LYS A 106 -6.91 4.11 -21.17
CA LYS A 106 -6.03 3.77 -22.32
C LYS A 106 -4.75 4.57 -22.25
N PRO A 107 -3.65 4.07 -22.84
CA PRO A 107 -2.46 4.88 -23.08
C PRO A 107 -2.78 6.14 -23.87
N MET A 108 -2.05 7.21 -23.62
CA MET A 108 -2.17 8.53 -24.26
C MET A 108 -3.52 9.24 -24.04
N MET A 109 -4.34 8.78 -23.07
CA MET A 109 -5.62 9.38 -22.70
C MET A 109 -5.40 10.68 -21.91
N ASP A 110 -6.16 11.73 -22.28
CA ASP A 110 -6.23 12.95 -21.49
C ASP A 110 -7.16 12.74 -20.30
N VAL A 111 -6.73 13.17 -19.13
CA VAL A 111 -7.43 12.96 -17.86
C VAL A 111 -7.36 14.22 -17.00
N VAL A 112 -8.14 14.25 -15.93
CA VAL A 112 -7.95 15.19 -14.82
C VAL A 112 -7.68 14.42 -13.54
N VAL A 113 -6.85 15.02 -12.69
CA VAL A 113 -6.54 14.53 -11.34
C VAL A 113 -7.23 15.43 -10.34
N MET A 114 -7.93 14.84 -9.38
CA MET A 114 -8.68 15.56 -8.36
C MET A 114 -8.38 15.03 -6.96
N GLU A 115 -8.20 15.95 -6.01
CA GLU A 115 -8.02 15.67 -4.58
C GLU A 115 -9.39 15.66 -3.89
N GLY A 116 -10.18 14.61 -4.17
CA GLY A 116 -11.55 14.50 -3.65
C GLY A 116 -12.58 15.33 -4.43
N PRO A 117 -13.86 15.28 -4.00
CA PRO A 117 -14.98 15.93 -4.69
C PRO A 117 -14.85 17.46 -4.80
N ASP A 118 -14.29 18.09 -3.78
CA ASP A 118 -14.12 19.54 -3.71
C ASP A 118 -12.76 20.04 -4.23
N GLY A 119 -11.91 19.10 -4.67
CA GLY A 119 -10.58 19.38 -5.16
C GLY A 119 -10.56 20.05 -6.54
N LYS A 120 -9.50 20.81 -6.81
CA LYS A 120 -9.30 21.39 -8.15
C LYS A 120 -8.94 20.29 -9.14
N ALA A 121 -9.56 20.35 -10.32
CA ALA A 121 -9.21 19.48 -11.42
C ALA A 121 -7.88 19.94 -12.06
N VAL A 122 -6.85 19.12 -11.98
CA VAL A 122 -5.55 19.34 -12.62
C VAL A 122 -5.47 18.48 -13.86
N LYS A 123 -5.23 19.09 -15.01
CA LYS A 123 -5.12 18.37 -16.29
C LYS A 123 -3.87 17.50 -16.29
N GLY A 124 -3.99 16.29 -16.79
CA GLY A 124 -2.91 15.34 -16.98
C GLY A 124 -3.10 14.52 -18.24
N ARG A 125 -2.06 13.82 -18.62
CA ARG A 125 -2.11 12.85 -19.71
C ARG A 125 -1.42 11.58 -19.29
N VAL A 126 -2.10 10.47 -19.47
CA VAL A 126 -1.55 9.14 -19.21
C VAL A 126 -0.65 8.76 -20.40
N ASN A 127 0.63 8.51 -20.15
CA ASN A 127 1.52 8.05 -21.23
C ASN A 127 1.37 6.55 -21.46
N GLN A 128 1.46 5.77 -20.37
CA GLN A 128 1.39 4.32 -20.40
C GLN A 128 0.43 3.80 -19.35
N VAL A 129 -0.21 2.69 -19.66
CA VAL A 129 -0.98 1.88 -18.72
C VAL A 129 -0.32 0.51 -18.64
N LEU A 130 0.02 0.06 -17.42
CA LEU A 130 0.59 -1.24 -17.16
C LEU A 130 -0.34 -2.02 -16.25
N THR A 131 -0.45 -3.31 -16.47
CA THR A 131 -1.16 -4.26 -15.62
C THR A 131 -0.19 -5.32 -15.10
N PHE A 132 -0.62 -6.09 -14.12
CA PHE A 132 0.17 -7.21 -13.60
C PHE A 132 -0.23 -8.50 -14.28
N GLN A 133 0.75 -9.21 -14.81
CA GLN A 133 0.60 -10.58 -15.31
C GLN A 133 1.54 -11.49 -14.51
N GLY A 134 1.00 -12.16 -13.51
CA GLY A 134 1.82 -12.77 -12.47
C GLY A 134 2.57 -11.72 -11.67
N LEU A 135 3.89 -11.77 -11.67
CA LEU A 135 4.77 -10.79 -11.02
C LEU A 135 5.30 -9.71 -11.98
N GLU A 136 5.04 -9.84 -13.27
CA GLU A 136 5.55 -8.93 -14.28
C GLU A 136 4.57 -7.79 -14.57
N ARG A 137 5.13 -6.64 -14.94
CA ARG A 137 4.38 -5.46 -15.39
C ARG A 137 4.30 -5.48 -16.91
N VAL A 138 3.11 -5.64 -17.45
CA VAL A 138 2.86 -5.75 -18.88
C VAL A 138 2.09 -4.52 -19.36
N GLN A 139 2.49 -3.98 -20.50
CA GLN A 139 1.78 -2.85 -21.09
C GLN A 139 0.41 -3.30 -21.58
N ALA A 140 -0.63 -2.59 -21.13
CA ALA A 140 -2.01 -2.80 -21.55
C ALA A 140 -2.42 -1.82 -22.63
N THR A 141 -3.21 -2.27 -23.58
CA THR A 141 -3.84 -1.41 -24.59
C THR A 141 -5.06 -0.68 -24.03
N GLU A 142 -5.73 -1.31 -23.06
CA GLU A 142 -6.79 -0.73 -22.24
C GLU A 142 -6.93 -1.55 -20.96
N ALA A 143 -7.52 -0.93 -19.93
CA ALA A 143 -7.87 -1.58 -18.69
C ALA A 143 -9.23 -1.06 -18.19
N GLY A 144 -10.02 -1.96 -17.63
CA GLY A 144 -11.41 -1.72 -17.20
C GLY A 144 -11.62 -1.78 -15.69
N PRO A 145 -12.89 -1.63 -15.27
CA PRO A 145 -13.24 -1.62 -13.88
C PRO A 145 -12.71 -2.85 -13.11
N GLY A 146 -12.13 -2.66 -11.91
CA GLY A 146 -11.53 -3.59 -10.97
C GLY A 146 -10.10 -3.99 -11.23
N GLU A 147 -9.62 -3.69 -12.37
CA GLU A 147 -8.21 -3.91 -12.64
C GLU A 147 -7.36 -2.95 -11.80
N ILE A 148 -6.26 -3.49 -11.30
CA ILE A 148 -5.20 -2.69 -10.67
C ILE A 148 -4.19 -2.34 -11.75
N VAL A 149 -4.02 -1.05 -11.97
CA VAL A 149 -3.16 -0.52 -13.02
C VAL A 149 -2.05 0.37 -12.47
N LEU A 150 -0.96 0.43 -13.21
CA LEU A 150 0.09 1.41 -13.03
C LEU A 150 0.02 2.40 -14.18
N ILE A 151 0.00 3.69 -13.85
CA ILE A 151 -0.02 4.76 -14.83
C ILE A 151 1.15 5.72 -14.63
N ASN A 152 1.70 6.24 -15.71
CA ASN A 152 2.71 7.29 -15.70
C ASN A 152 2.35 8.43 -16.65
N GLY A 153 3.13 9.50 -16.63
CA GLY A 153 2.92 10.71 -17.45
C GLY A 153 2.27 11.86 -16.70
N ILE A 154 1.80 11.66 -15.47
CA ILE A 154 1.20 12.68 -14.61
C ILE A 154 2.23 13.10 -13.56
N ALA A 155 2.71 14.35 -13.66
CA ALA A 155 3.84 14.83 -12.84
C ALA A 155 3.52 14.85 -11.33
N ASP A 156 2.36 15.36 -10.96
CA ASP A 156 1.96 15.59 -9.56
C ASP A 156 0.90 14.58 -9.08
N ILE A 157 1.06 13.31 -9.48
CA ILE A 157 0.19 12.25 -9.00
C ILE A 157 0.50 11.94 -7.53
N GLY A 158 -0.53 11.98 -6.68
CA GLY A 158 -0.46 11.71 -5.23
C GLY A 158 -1.26 10.47 -4.85
N ILE A 159 -1.11 10.03 -3.60
CA ILE A 159 -1.99 9.00 -3.03
C ILE A 159 -3.35 9.60 -2.66
N GLY A 160 -4.40 8.82 -2.88
CA GLY A 160 -5.78 9.19 -2.57
C GLY A 160 -6.47 10.00 -3.65
N VAL A 161 -5.71 10.55 -4.61
CA VAL A 161 -6.30 11.29 -5.73
C VAL A 161 -7.09 10.37 -6.65
N THR A 162 -8.08 10.94 -7.33
CA THR A 162 -8.84 10.27 -8.39
C THR A 162 -8.39 10.79 -9.73
N VAL A 163 -7.99 9.88 -10.60
CA VAL A 163 -7.80 10.16 -12.04
C VAL A 163 -9.12 9.88 -12.74
N THR A 164 -9.67 10.88 -13.43
CA THR A 164 -11.03 10.80 -13.96
C THR A 164 -11.13 11.48 -15.35
N ASP A 165 -12.31 11.33 -15.97
CA ASP A 165 -12.62 11.90 -17.27
C ASP A 165 -12.66 13.44 -17.20
N PRO A 166 -12.02 14.16 -18.13
CA PRO A 166 -12.00 15.62 -18.12
C PRO A 166 -13.35 16.28 -18.46
N LEU A 167 -14.24 15.57 -19.16
CA LEU A 167 -15.56 16.10 -19.55
C LEU A 167 -16.61 15.84 -18.47
N ASN A 168 -16.52 14.68 -17.80
CA ASN A 168 -17.44 14.27 -16.74
C ASN A 168 -16.64 13.79 -15.50
N PRO A 169 -16.03 14.71 -14.75
CA PRO A 169 -15.24 14.32 -13.59
C PRO A 169 -16.11 13.64 -12.52
N ALA A 170 -15.65 12.48 -12.04
CA ALA A 170 -16.34 11.70 -11.01
C ALA A 170 -15.35 11.35 -9.86
N PRO A 171 -14.89 12.34 -9.08
CA PRO A 171 -13.90 12.12 -8.05
C PRO A 171 -14.46 11.32 -6.87
N LEU A 172 -13.62 10.43 -6.32
CA LEU A 172 -13.88 9.70 -5.08
C LEU A 172 -13.39 10.52 -3.86
N PRO A 173 -13.93 10.25 -2.66
CA PRO A 173 -13.35 10.78 -1.44
C PRO A 173 -11.86 10.46 -1.33
N MET A 174 -11.07 11.43 -0.90
CA MET A 174 -9.62 11.26 -0.78
C MET A 174 -9.28 10.21 0.28
N LEU A 175 -8.37 9.29 -0.04
CA LEU A 175 -7.84 8.35 0.94
C LEU A 175 -6.96 9.11 1.95
N LYS A 176 -7.24 8.93 3.24
CA LYS A 176 -6.42 9.48 4.31
C LYS A 176 -5.22 8.56 4.56
N VAL A 177 -4.04 9.14 4.58
CA VAL A 177 -2.81 8.46 4.98
C VAL A 177 -2.53 8.85 6.43
N ASP A 178 -2.29 7.86 7.28
CA ASP A 178 -1.96 8.09 8.69
C ASP A 178 -0.69 8.92 8.81
N GLU A 179 -0.73 9.87 9.73
CA GLU A 179 0.43 10.70 10.03
C GLU A 179 1.51 9.90 10.78
N PRO A 180 2.78 10.30 10.63
CA PRO A 180 3.87 9.67 11.34
C PRO A 180 3.68 9.73 12.87
N THR A 181 4.03 8.64 13.56
CA THR A 181 3.95 8.55 15.03
C THR A 181 5.31 8.56 15.72
N LEU A 182 6.37 8.22 14.99
CA LEU A 182 7.75 8.19 15.51
C LEU A 182 8.68 9.05 14.65
N THR A 183 9.67 9.64 15.31
CA THR A 183 10.76 10.37 14.67
C THR A 183 12.12 9.85 15.14
N MET A 184 13.09 9.85 14.23
CA MET A 184 14.51 9.56 14.49
C MET A 184 15.38 10.57 13.73
N ASN A 185 16.51 10.92 14.29
CA ASN A 185 17.51 11.69 13.57
C ASN A 185 18.45 10.73 12.81
N PHE A 186 18.59 10.96 11.51
CA PHE A 186 19.59 10.34 10.67
C PHE A 186 20.74 11.33 10.53
N CYS A 187 21.93 10.93 10.96
CA CYS A 187 23.08 11.82 11.08
C CYS A 187 24.24 11.29 10.25
N VAL A 188 25.07 12.21 9.77
CA VAL A 188 26.37 11.84 9.23
C VAL A 188 27.20 11.18 10.34
N ASN A 189 27.89 10.10 10.01
CA ASN A 189 28.81 9.44 10.94
C ASN A 189 30.07 10.31 11.08
N THR A 190 30.26 10.91 12.23
CA THR A 190 31.42 11.75 12.56
C THR A 190 32.48 11.01 13.38
N SER A 191 32.33 9.70 13.58
CA SER A 191 33.29 8.90 14.32
C SER A 191 34.63 8.76 13.58
N PRO A 192 35.75 8.44 14.27
CA PRO A 192 37.05 8.16 13.62
C PRO A 192 37.03 6.96 12.66
N LEU A 193 35.94 6.17 12.68
CA LEU A 193 35.77 5.00 11.83
C LEU A 193 34.88 5.26 10.62
N ALA A 194 34.44 6.51 10.42
CA ALA A 194 33.57 6.90 9.30
C ALA A 194 34.20 6.55 7.95
N GLY A 195 33.39 6.02 7.03
CA GLY A 195 33.80 5.65 5.67
C GLY A 195 34.47 4.28 5.55
N ARG A 196 34.47 3.46 6.59
CA ARG A 196 35.04 2.10 6.53
C ARG A 196 34.08 1.06 6.01
N GLU A 197 32.79 1.20 6.29
CA GLU A 197 31.77 0.22 5.95
C GLU A 197 30.87 0.68 4.81
N GLY A 198 30.70 1.99 4.60
CA GLY A 198 29.84 2.56 3.58
C GLY A 198 30.60 3.42 2.55
N LYS A 199 30.06 3.48 1.33
CA LYS A 199 30.57 4.34 0.25
C LYS A 199 29.98 5.76 0.30
N TYR A 200 28.75 5.88 0.81
CA TYR A 200 27.99 7.11 0.85
C TYR A 200 27.90 7.62 2.28
N VAL A 201 28.72 8.61 2.60
CA VAL A 201 28.96 9.09 3.98
C VAL A 201 28.66 10.57 4.16
N THR A 202 28.39 11.31 3.08
CA THR A 202 28.18 12.75 3.16
C THR A 202 26.72 13.13 3.40
N SER A 203 26.50 14.28 4.04
CA SER A 203 25.15 14.83 4.30
C SER A 203 24.33 14.93 3.01
N ARG A 204 24.92 15.42 1.93
CA ARG A 204 24.26 15.56 0.63
C ARG A 204 23.81 14.21 0.08
N GLN A 205 24.64 13.17 0.15
CA GLN A 205 24.28 11.83 -0.33
C GLN A 205 23.13 11.24 0.46
N ILE A 206 23.15 11.38 1.79
CA ILE A 206 22.06 10.92 2.68
C ILE A 206 20.78 11.69 2.35
N TRP A 207 20.86 13.00 2.21
CA TRP A 207 19.70 13.84 1.85
C TRP A 207 19.09 13.44 0.51
N ASP A 208 19.92 13.34 -0.54
CA ASP A 208 19.46 12.96 -1.88
C ASP A 208 18.77 11.59 -1.87
N ARG A 209 19.27 10.66 -1.05
CA ARG A 209 18.63 9.34 -0.88
C ARG A 209 17.28 9.41 -0.16
N LEU A 210 17.20 10.21 0.90
CA LEU A 210 15.95 10.46 1.62
C LEU A 210 14.91 11.15 0.73
N GLN A 211 15.33 12.12 -0.10
CA GLN A 211 14.44 12.77 -1.08
C GLN A 211 13.91 11.77 -2.14
N LYS A 212 14.73 10.81 -2.56
CA LYS A 212 14.26 9.72 -3.44
C LYS A 212 13.21 8.85 -2.75
N GLU A 213 13.42 8.52 -1.47
CA GLU A 213 12.45 7.74 -0.70
C GLU A 213 11.09 8.44 -0.62
N LEU A 214 11.06 9.76 -0.43
CA LEU A 214 9.83 10.55 -0.40
C LEU A 214 9.00 10.52 -1.69
N GLN A 215 9.59 10.11 -2.82
CA GLN A 215 8.85 10.03 -4.08
C GLN A 215 7.79 8.92 -4.10
N HIS A 216 7.97 7.87 -3.29
CA HIS A 216 7.09 6.71 -3.24
C HIS A 216 6.62 6.36 -1.81
N ASN A 217 7.36 6.75 -0.79
CA ASN A 217 7.04 6.45 0.61
C ASN A 217 6.27 7.61 1.26
N VAL A 218 4.97 7.62 1.03
CA VAL A 218 4.08 8.74 1.45
C VAL A 218 3.87 8.87 2.96
N ALA A 219 4.16 7.82 3.72
CA ALA A 219 4.07 7.84 5.18
C ALA A 219 5.35 8.35 5.84
N LEU A 220 6.38 8.62 5.04
CA LEU A 220 7.63 9.20 5.51
C LEU A 220 7.56 10.72 5.45
N ARG A 221 8.14 11.39 6.44
CA ARG A 221 8.42 12.82 6.41
C ARG A 221 9.88 13.02 6.76
N VAL A 222 10.53 13.92 6.06
CA VAL A 222 11.94 14.27 6.30
C VAL A 222 12.05 15.77 6.40
N LYS A 223 12.76 16.25 7.42
CA LYS A 223 13.07 17.66 7.62
C LYS A 223 14.56 17.83 7.87
N GLU A 224 15.12 18.89 7.35
CA GLU A 224 16.44 19.36 7.80
C GLU A 224 16.30 19.94 9.19
N THR A 225 17.29 19.72 10.03
CA THR A 225 17.39 20.36 11.35
C THR A 225 18.30 21.59 11.27
N ASP A 226 18.32 22.40 12.32
CA ASP A 226 19.23 23.54 12.41
C ASP A 226 20.72 23.12 12.50
N GLU A 227 20.98 21.85 12.77
CA GLU A 227 22.32 21.26 12.82
C GLU A 227 22.67 20.62 11.48
N GLU A 228 23.80 21.04 10.90
CA GLU A 228 24.26 20.52 9.61
C GLU A 228 24.55 19.01 9.66
N GLY A 229 24.05 18.27 8.68
CA GLY A 229 24.26 16.83 8.57
C GLY A 229 23.34 15.98 9.46
N ILE A 230 22.30 16.59 10.05
CA ILE A 230 21.27 15.91 10.83
C ILE A 230 19.91 16.10 10.16
N PHE A 231 19.26 15.00 9.87
CA PHE A 231 17.92 14.96 9.25
C PHE A 231 16.92 14.32 10.19
N GLU A 232 15.84 15.02 10.49
CA GLU A 232 14.73 14.47 11.24
C GLU A 232 13.84 13.65 10.31
N VAL A 233 13.76 12.33 10.55
CA VAL A 233 13.02 11.37 9.75
C VAL A 233 11.86 10.83 10.57
N MET A 234 10.64 11.04 10.11
CA MET A 234 9.41 10.63 10.78
C MET A 234 8.72 9.53 9.99
N GLY A 235 8.27 8.49 10.69
CA GLY A 235 7.60 7.34 10.10
C GLY A 235 6.44 6.81 10.94
N ARG A 236 5.69 5.86 10.39
CA ARG A 236 4.53 5.24 11.08
C ARG A 236 4.90 4.48 12.34
N GLY A 237 6.13 4.00 12.44
CA GLY A 237 6.58 3.20 13.57
C GLY A 237 8.03 2.80 13.46
N GLU A 238 8.54 2.10 14.48
CA GLU A 238 9.94 1.69 14.57
C GLU A 238 10.35 0.79 13.38
N LEU A 239 9.52 -0.19 13.04
CA LEU A 239 9.80 -1.11 11.94
C LEU A 239 9.93 -0.36 10.59
N HIS A 240 9.09 0.63 10.35
CA HIS A 240 9.14 1.43 9.12
C HIS A 240 10.48 2.14 8.96
N LEU A 241 10.96 2.79 10.02
CA LEU A 241 12.25 3.50 10.03
C LEU A 241 13.44 2.53 9.98
N THR A 242 13.33 1.39 10.66
CA THR A 242 14.38 0.36 10.65
C THR A 242 14.55 -0.29 9.28
N ILE A 243 13.46 -0.55 8.56
CA ILE A 243 13.52 -1.07 7.18
C ILE A 243 14.18 -0.05 6.25
N LEU A 244 13.85 1.23 6.38
CA LEU A 244 14.51 2.28 5.60
C LEU A 244 16.03 2.31 5.88
N LEU A 245 16.43 2.26 7.14
CA LEU A 245 17.84 2.19 7.54
C LEU A 245 18.54 0.98 6.95
N GLU A 246 17.93 -0.19 7.04
CA GLU A 246 18.51 -1.43 6.51
C GLU A 246 18.64 -1.38 4.99
N ASN A 247 17.67 -0.82 4.27
CA ASN A 247 17.77 -0.63 2.83
C ASN A 247 18.92 0.33 2.48
N MET A 248 19.03 1.46 3.17
CA MET A 248 20.14 2.40 2.97
C MET A 248 21.50 1.74 3.27
N ARG A 249 21.59 0.96 4.35
CA ARG A 249 22.81 0.21 4.68
C ARG A 249 23.20 -0.76 3.57
N ARG A 250 22.24 -1.52 3.03
CA ARG A 250 22.47 -2.46 1.91
C ARG A 250 22.88 -1.76 0.62
N GLU A 251 22.41 -0.54 0.40
CA GLU A 251 22.82 0.30 -0.73
C GLU A 251 24.23 0.89 -0.56
N GLY A 252 24.84 0.74 0.64
CA GLY A 252 26.19 1.22 0.95
C GLY A 252 26.24 2.61 1.60
N TYR A 253 25.13 3.07 2.18
CA TYR A 253 25.13 4.27 3.03
C TYR A 253 25.61 3.92 4.43
N GLU A 254 26.45 4.79 4.98
CA GLU A 254 26.91 4.74 6.37
C GLU A 254 26.42 6.00 7.07
N LEU A 255 25.64 5.82 8.14
CA LEU A 255 25.07 6.92 8.90
C LEU A 255 24.90 6.52 10.37
N ALA A 256 24.84 7.52 11.24
CA ALA A 256 24.47 7.36 12.64
C ALA A 256 22.99 7.67 12.85
N VAL A 257 22.38 7.09 13.86
CA VAL A 257 20.97 7.34 14.17
C VAL A 257 20.75 7.64 15.65
N SER A 258 19.76 8.47 15.95
CA SER A 258 19.33 8.73 17.33
C SER A 258 18.39 7.62 17.80
N LYS A 259 18.10 7.61 19.12
CA LYS A 259 16.97 6.84 19.64
C LYS A 259 15.65 7.38 19.05
N PRO A 260 14.67 6.49 18.77
CA PRO A 260 13.35 6.93 18.33
C PRO A 260 12.64 7.75 19.41
N ARG A 261 11.87 8.74 18.99
CA ARG A 261 11.05 9.60 19.84
C ARG A 261 9.62 9.63 19.31
N VAL A 262 8.64 9.73 20.20
CA VAL A 262 7.23 9.83 19.82
C VAL A 262 6.96 11.25 19.28
N VAL A 263 6.20 11.33 18.20
CA VAL A 263 5.70 12.59 17.66
C VAL A 263 4.45 12.97 18.42
N PHE A 264 4.46 14.09 19.11
CA PHE A 264 3.28 14.62 19.79
C PHE A 264 2.47 15.50 18.83
N LYS A 265 1.15 15.38 18.93
CA LYS A 265 0.21 16.30 18.25
C LYS A 265 -0.28 17.32 19.24
N ASP A 266 -0.33 18.57 18.81
CA ASP A 266 -1.02 19.62 19.54
C ASP A 266 -2.52 19.53 19.22
N VAL A 267 -3.32 19.15 20.23
CA VAL A 267 -4.77 19.09 20.10
C VAL A 267 -5.36 20.11 21.05
N ASN A 268 -5.87 21.21 20.51
CA ASN A 268 -6.43 22.33 21.26
C ASN A 268 -5.48 22.98 22.29
N GLY A 269 -4.16 22.99 22.03
CA GLY A 269 -3.17 23.56 22.94
C GLY A 269 -2.62 22.58 23.99
N GLU A 270 -3.05 21.31 23.96
CA GLU A 270 -2.49 20.22 24.78
C GLU A 270 -1.66 19.27 23.89
N LYS A 271 -0.44 18.90 24.40
CA LYS A 271 0.49 17.98 23.72
C LYS A 271 0.31 16.57 24.22
#